data_c1f44537f59baffd0f09b9877aaca7ad
#
_entry.id   c1f44537f59baffd0f09b9877aaca7ad
#
_cell.length_a   1.000
_cell.length_b   1.000
_cell.length_c   1.000
_cell.angle_alpha   90.00
_cell.angle_beta   90.00
_cell.angle_gamma   90.00
#
_symmetry.space_group_name_H-M   'P 1'
#
loop_
_entity.id
_entity.type
_entity.pdbx_description
1 polymer ?
#
loop_
_entity_poly.entity_id
_entity_poly.type
_entity_poly.pdbx_seq_one_letter_code
_entity_poly.pdbx_strand_id
1 'polypeptide(L)'
;DPSKVDRSAAYATRHIAKNLVAAGLCDEVLVQVSYAIGVAQPTSINVVTYGTAKVDMTDGQIAEKVMQMPCFDMRPYFIEQRLKLRNPMYSETAAYGHMGRKHETVEKTFTSPDGKSVKKKVELFTWEKLDAVKDVKKVFGLK
;
A
#
# COMPACT_ATOMS: atom_id res chain seq x y z
N ASP A 1 -9.17 11.76 5.12
CA ASP A 1 -9.90 11.72 3.85
C ASP A 1 -9.10 10.94 2.81
N PRO A 2 -9.58 9.74 2.39
CA PRO A 2 -8.86 8.89 1.46
C PRO A 2 -8.75 9.46 0.04
N SER A 3 -9.50 10.50 -0.30
CA SER A 3 -9.40 11.20 -1.58
C SER A 3 -8.16 12.09 -1.65
N LYS A 4 -7.55 12.40 -0.53
CA LYS A 4 -6.30 13.16 -0.46
C LYS A 4 -5.13 12.28 -0.89
N VAL A 5 -4.58 12.54 -2.07
CA VAL A 5 -3.56 11.70 -2.70
C VAL A 5 -2.29 11.56 -1.86
N ASP A 6 -1.89 12.62 -1.16
CA ASP A 6 -0.68 12.60 -0.33
C ASP A 6 -0.74 11.48 0.72
N ARG A 7 -1.86 11.37 1.43
CA ARG A 7 -2.03 10.35 2.45
C ARG A 7 -2.25 8.96 1.85
N SER A 8 -3.12 8.84 0.85
CA SER A 8 -3.40 7.57 0.18
C SER A 8 -2.14 7.01 -0.47
N ALA A 9 -1.34 7.86 -1.11
CA ALA A 9 -0.07 7.46 -1.69
C ALA A 9 0.93 7.00 -0.63
N ALA A 10 0.96 7.62 0.55
CA ALA A 10 1.82 7.18 1.64
C ALA A 10 1.49 5.75 2.07
N TYR A 11 0.22 5.41 2.21
CA TYR A 11 -0.21 4.04 2.50
C TYR A 11 0.15 3.07 1.38
N ALA A 12 -0.05 3.48 0.13
CA ALA A 12 0.26 2.65 -1.03
C ALA A 12 1.76 2.39 -1.16
N THR A 13 2.62 3.39 -0.93
CA THR A 13 4.07 3.20 -0.96
C THR A 13 4.54 2.29 0.17
N ARG A 14 3.92 2.38 1.35
CA ARG A 14 4.19 1.45 2.46
C ARG A 14 3.82 0.02 2.07
N HIS A 15 2.69 -0.18 1.44
CA HIS A 15 2.26 -1.49 0.96
C HIS A 15 3.26 -2.09 -0.04
N ILE A 16 3.72 -1.28 -0.99
CA ILE A 16 4.75 -1.68 -1.96
C ILE A 16 6.04 -2.08 -1.21
N ALA A 17 6.56 -1.19 -0.37
CA ALA A 17 7.82 -1.40 0.33
C ALA A 17 7.80 -2.68 1.17
N LYS A 18 6.73 -2.87 1.93
CA LYS A 18 6.59 -4.05 2.79
C LYS A 18 6.57 -5.36 1.99
N ASN A 19 5.86 -5.37 0.86
CA ASN A 19 5.79 -6.56 0.01
C ASN A 19 7.13 -6.84 -0.70
N LEU A 20 7.86 -5.80 -1.12
CA LEU A 20 9.19 -5.98 -1.72
C LEU A 20 10.16 -6.63 -0.74
N VAL A 21 10.21 -6.16 0.50
CA VAL A 21 11.08 -6.74 1.53
C VAL A 21 10.64 -8.16 1.89
N ALA A 22 9.35 -8.38 2.10
CA ALA A 22 8.82 -9.69 2.48
C ALA A 22 9.02 -10.74 1.38
N ALA A 23 9.04 -10.33 0.11
CA ALA A 23 9.31 -11.21 -1.02
C ALA A 23 10.79 -11.58 -1.15
N GLY A 24 11.68 -10.93 -0.41
CA GLY A 24 13.12 -11.18 -0.46
C GLY A 24 13.85 -10.42 -1.55
N LEU A 25 13.23 -9.38 -2.14
CA LEU A 25 13.87 -8.55 -3.15
C LEU A 25 15.05 -7.75 -2.59
N CYS A 26 14.91 -7.28 -1.35
CA CYS A 26 15.90 -6.46 -0.65
C CYS A 26 15.68 -6.55 0.86
N ASP A 27 16.65 -6.10 1.64
CA ASP A 27 16.53 -6.03 3.10
C ASP A 27 15.93 -4.70 3.57
N GLU A 28 16.22 -3.63 2.84
CA GLU A 28 15.74 -2.27 3.14
C GLU A 28 15.29 -1.63 1.83
N VAL A 29 14.20 -0.85 1.88
CA VAL A 29 13.73 -0.12 0.71
C VAL A 29 13.01 1.17 1.09
N LEU A 30 13.27 2.21 0.32
CA LEU A 30 12.48 3.45 0.32
C LEU A 30 11.74 3.51 -1.01
N VAL A 31 10.43 3.71 -0.96
CA VAL A 31 9.60 3.90 -2.15
C VAL A 31 9.01 5.30 -2.11
N GLN A 32 9.22 6.07 -3.17
CA GLN A 32 8.71 7.41 -3.34
C GLN A 32 7.88 7.50 -4.60
N VAL A 33 6.83 8.29 -4.58
CA VAL A 33 5.96 8.52 -5.73
C VAL A 33 5.72 10.02 -5.92
N SER A 34 5.72 10.45 -7.18
CA SER A 34 5.43 11.85 -7.55
C SER A 34 4.22 11.90 -8.46
N TYR A 35 3.38 12.93 -8.26
CA TYR A 35 2.21 13.20 -9.09
C TYR A 35 2.26 14.62 -9.64
N ALA A 36 1.69 14.82 -10.83
CA ALA A 36 1.41 16.15 -11.34
C ALA A 36 -0.03 16.53 -11.00
N ILE A 37 -0.28 17.79 -10.69
CA ILE A 37 -1.63 18.27 -10.38
C ILE A 37 -2.57 18.02 -11.56
N GLY A 38 -3.72 17.41 -11.29
CA GLY A 38 -4.74 17.13 -12.29
C GLY A 38 -4.47 15.90 -13.15
N VAL A 39 -3.38 15.15 -12.89
CA VAL A 39 -3.04 13.93 -13.61
C VAL A 39 -3.12 12.74 -12.66
N ALA A 40 -3.96 11.77 -12.97
CA ALA A 40 -4.19 10.60 -12.11
C ALA A 40 -2.99 9.64 -12.07
N GLN A 41 -2.28 9.48 -13.20
CA GLN A 41 -1.09 8.64 -13.25
C GLN A 41 0.07 9.30 -12.50
N PRO A 42 0.84 8.55 -11.70
CA PRO A 42 2.06 9.09 -11.12
C PRO A 42 3.06 9.47 -12.22
N THR A 43 3.76 10.58 -12.04
CA THR A 43 4.81 11.01 -12.97
C THR A 43 6.06 10.16 -12.81
N SER A 44 6.33 9.67 -11.61
CA SER A 44 7.46 8.77 -11.34
C SER A 44 7.24 7.96 -10.08
N ILE A 45 7.84 6.78 -10.05
CA ILE A 45 8.10 6.00 -8.84
C ILE A 45 9.60 5.87 -8.69
N ASN A 46 10.11 6.15 -7.50
CA ASN A 46 11.51 6.03 -7.19
C ASN A 46 11.71 4.97 -6.10
N VAL A 47 12.68 4.09 -6.30
CA VAL A 47 12.98 3.01 -5.36
C VAL A 47 14.46 3.11 -4.98
N VAL A 48 14.75 3.07 -3.68
CA VAL A 48 16.12 3.04 -3.16
C VAL A 48 16.27 1.81 -2.26
N THR A 49 17.10 0.87 -2.63
CA THR A 49 17.34 -0.37 -1.89
C THR A 49 18.57 -0.31 -0.98
N TYR A 50 19.28 0.80 -0.95
CA TYR A 50 20.47 1.01 -0.12
C TYR A 50 21.55 -0.06 -0.34
N GLY A 51 21.64 -0.60 -1.55
CA GLY A 51 22.58 -1.67 -1.87
C GLY A 51 22.21 -3.05 -1.36
N THR A 52 20.99 -3.24 -0.84
CA THR A 52 20.56 -4.52 -0.29
C THR A 52 19.77 -5.39 -1.28
N ALA A 53 19.64 -4.98 -2.53
CA ALA A 53 18.90 -5.73 -3.55
C ALA A 53 19.50 -7.12 -3.75
N LYS A 54 18.63 -8.13 -3.78
CA LYS A 54 19.00 -9.54 -3.99
C LYS A 54 18.89 -9.98 -5.44
N VAL A 55 18.55 -9.06 -6.33
CA VAL A 55 18.45 -9.29 -7.78
C VAL A 55 19.50 -8.48 -8.51
N ASP A 56 19.89 -8.94 -9.69
CA ASP A 56 20.88 -8.25 -10.55
C ASP A 56 20.18 -7.16 -11.37
N MET A 57 19.68 -6.16 -10.67
CA MET A 57 18.97 -5.02 -11.25
C MET A 57 19.30 -3.75 -10.47
N THR A 58 19.38 -2.63 -11.21
CA THR A 58 19.51 -1.31 -10.57
C THR A 58 18.19 -0.90 -9.92
N ASP A 59 18.24 0.05 -8.97
CA ASP A 59 17.05 0.61 -8.35
C ASP A 59 16.08 1.20 -9.38
N GLY A 60 16.59 1.83 -10.44
CA GLY A 60 15.76 2.35 -11.53
C GLY A 60 15.03 1.26 -12.30
N GLN A 61 15.68 0.13 -12.55
CA GLN A 61 15.05 -1.03 -13.20
C GLN A 61 13.99 -1.67 -12.31
N ILE A 62 14.25 -1.76 -11.02
CA ILE A 62 13.27 -2.24 -10.03
C ILE A 62 12.04 -1.33 -10.01
N ALA A 63 12.25 -0.02 -9.96
CA ALA A 63 11.15 0.97 -9.96
C ALA A 63 10.29 0.85 -11.22
N GLU A 64 10.90 0.69 -12.39
CA GLU A 64 10.20 0.53 -13.65
C GLU A 64 9.32 -0.73 -13.66
N LYS A 65 9.83 -1.85 -13.17
CA LYS A 65 9.03 -3.07 -13.04
C LYS A 65 7.87 -2.92 -12.05
N VAL A 66 8.09 -2.26 -10.92
CA VAL A 66 7.06 -2.00 -9.92
C VAL A 66 5.93 -1.16 -10.53
N MET A 67 6.25 -0.13 -11.31
CA MET A 67 5.23 0.70 -12.00
C MET A 67 4.35 -0.10 -12.95
N GLN A 68 4.87 -1.18 -13.53
CA GLN A 68 4.15 -2.02 -14.49
C GLN A 68 3.29 -3.09 -13.82
N MET A 69 3.41 -3.28 -12.51
CA MET A 69 2.66 -4.31 -11.79
C MET A 69 1.23 -3.85 -11.49
N PRO A 70 0.19 -4.57 -11.98
CA PRO A 70 -1.20 -4.18 -11.73
C PRO A 70 -1.58 -4.15 -10.25
N CYS A 71 -0.96 -5.01 -9.42
CA CYS A 71 -1.22 -5.03 -7.97
C CYS A 71 -0.70 -3.79 -7.24
N PHE A 72 0.14 -3.00 -7.90
CA PHE A 72 0.72 -1.76 -7.37
C PHE A 72 0.29 -0.52 -8.18
N ASP A 73 -0.90 -0.55 -8.76
CA ASP A 73 -1.43 0.60 -9.49
C ASP A 73 -1.58 1.80 -8.54
N MET A 74 -0.90 2.89 -8.86
CA MET A 74 -0.78 4.07 -8.00
C MET A 74 -1.75 5.19 -8.40
N ARG A 75 -2.71 4.94 -9.30
CA ARG A 75 -3.77 5.92 -9.55
C ARG A 75 -4.67 6.04 -8.32
N PRO A 76 -5.05 7.24 -7.88
CA PRO A 76 -5.76 7.44 -6.61
C PRO A 76 -7.00 6.57 -6.41
N TYR A 77 -7.82 6.44 -7.45
CA TYR A 77 -9.01 5.59 -7.40
C TYR A 77 -8.66 4.13 -7.08
N PHE A 78 -7.64 3.58 -7.72
CA PHE A 78 -7.22 2.19 -7.54
C PHE A 78 -6.57 1.96 -6.17
N ILE A 79 -5.86 2.97 -5.63
CA ILE A 79 -5.34 2.92 -4.26
C ILE A 79 -6.51 2.80 -3.27
N GLU A 80 -7.52 3.65 -3.39
CA GLU A 80 -8.70 3.61 -2.52
C GLU A 80 -9.40 2.25 -2.58
N GLN A 81 -9.56 1.68 -3.78
CA GLN A 81 -10.21 0.39 -3.96
C GLN A 81 -9.36 -0.75 -3.37
N ARG A 82 -8.08 -0.80 -3.73
CA ARG A 82 -7.16 -1.86 -3.30
C ARG A 82 -6.98 -1.92 -1.79
N LEU A 83 -6.80 -0.77 -1.16
CA LEU A 83 -6.59 -0.67 0.28
C LEU A 83 -7.88 -0.45 1.07
N LYS A 84 -9.02 -0.38 0.39
CA LYS A 84 -10.36 -0.18 0.99
C LYS A 84 -10.42 1.06 1.89
N LEU A 85 -9.77 2.14 1.49
CA LEU A 85 -9.53 3.33 2.31
C LEU A 85 -10.79 4.12 2.69
N ARG A 86 -11.91 3.89 2.03
CA ARG A 86 -13.19 4.53 2.38
C ARG A 86 -13.92 3.85 3.53
N ASN A 87 -13.43 2.70 3.99
CA ASN A 87 -14.00 2.02 5.15
C ASN A 87 -13.58 2.68 6.47
N PRO A 88 -14.37 2.56 7.54
CA PRO A 88 -14.08 3.19 8.83
C PRO A 88 -12.99 2.43 9.59
N MET A 89 -11.73 2.62 9.19
CA MET A 89 -10.58 1.87 9.69
C MET A 89 -9.56 2.71 10.47
N TYR A 90 -9.83 4.02 10.67
CA TYR A 90 -8.78 4.94 11.12
C TYR A 90 -8.72 5.17 12.63
N SER A 91 -9.72 4.78 13.40
CA SER A 91 -9.72 4.99 14.84
C SER A 91 -8.55 4.27 15.52
N GLU A 92 -8.18 3.10 15.05
CA GLU A 92 -7.07 2.31 15.57
C GLU A 92 -5.71 2.92 15.23
N THR A 93 -5.62 3.75 14.18
CA THR A 93 -4.38 4.46 13.84
C THR A 93 -4.05 5.56 14.84
N ALA A 94 -5.05 6.10 15.53
CA ALA A 94 -4.86 7.17 16.50
C ALA A 94 -4.15 6.71 17.78
N ALA A 95 -4.16 5.40 18.09
CA ALA A 95 -3.56 4.86 19.32
C ALA A 95 -2.03 4.74 19.22
N TYR A 96 -1.51 4.11 18.15
CA TYR A 96 -0.08 3.80 18.00
C TYR A 96 0.44 4.07 16.60
N GLY A 97 -0.25 4.90 15.82
CA GLY A 97 0.16 5.31 14.49
C GLY A 97 -0.31 4.41 13.37
N HIS A 98 0.21 4.67 12.17
CA HIS A 98 -0.29 4.09 10.91
C HIS A 98 0.55 2.92 10.40
N MET A 99 1.83 2.88 10.73
CA MET A 99 2.79 1.93 10.15
C MET A 99 3.28 0.93 11.19
N GLY A 100 3.80 -0.21 10.73
CA GLY A 100 4.32 -1.24 11.61
C GLY A 100 3.24 -2.01 12.36
N ARG A 101 1.99 -1.92 11.93
CA ARG A 101 0.84 -2.57 12.55
C ARG A 101 0.50 -3.87 11.81
N LYS A 102 -0.20 -4.75 12.51
CA LYS A 102 -0.64 -6.01 11.92
C LYS A 102 -1.96 -5.82 11.19
N HIS A 103 -2.05 -6.33 9.95
CA HIS A 103 -3.33 -6.39 9.24
C HIS A 103 -4.29 -7.33 9.98
N GLU A 104 -5.52 -6.87 10.18
CA GLU A 104 -6.56 -7.67 10.81
C GLU A 104 -7.94 -7.25 10.30
N THR A 105 -8.91 -8.15 10.44
CA THR A 105 -10.31 -7.86 10.13
C THR A 105 -11.10 -7.83 11.42
N VAL A 106 -11.83 -6.74 11.64
CA VAL A 106 -12.68 -6.58 12.84
C VAL A 106 -14.11 -6.29 12.42
N GLU A 107 -15.06 -6.65 13.30
CA GLU A 107 -16.46 -6.30 13.14
C GLU A 107 -16.74 -5.02 13.91
N LYS A 108 -17.30 -4.02 13.24
CA LYS A 108 -17.71 -2.74 13.83
C LYS A 108 -19.22 -2.58 13.75
N THR A 109 -19.80 -2.05 14.83
CA THR A 109 -21.23 -1.75 14.91
C THR A 109 -21.41 -0.24 14.80
N PHE A 110 -22.28 0.19 13.90
CA PHE A 110 -22.62 1.59 13.69
C PHE A 110 -24.09 1.79 13.98
N THR A 111 -24.42 2.82 14.77
CA THR A 111 -25.79 3.21 15.06
C THR A 111 -26.13 4.43 14.25
N SER A 112 -27.16 4.34 13.39
CA SER A 112 -27.64 5.48 12.61
C SER A 112 -28.53 6.40 13.44
N PRO A 113 -28.78 7.65 13.00
CA PRO A 113 -29.64 8.60 13.73
C PRO A 113 -31.07 8.10 13.97
N ASP A 114 -31.55 7.14 13.19
CA ASP A 114 -32.87 6.53 13.35
C ASP A 114 -32.91 5.35 14.36
N GLY A 115 -31.76 5.12 15.03
CA GLY A 115 -31.65 4.06 16.04
C GLY A 115 -31.33 2.67 15.50
N LYS A 116 -31.17 2.51 14.19
CA LYS A 116 -30.79 1.23 13.60
C LYS A 116 -29.28 0.99 13.74
N SER A 117 -28.91 -0.22 14.17
CA SER A 117 -27.53 -0.65 14.28
C SER A 117 -27.14 -1.48 13.05
N VAL A 118 -25.98 -1.19 12.47
CA VAL A 118 -25.41 -1.94 11.35
C VAL A 118 -24.06 -2.50 11.79
N LYS A 119 -23.87 -3.81 11.61
CA LYS A 119 -22.58 -4.47 11.83
C LYS A 119 -21.84 -4.57 10.50
N LYS A 120 -20.58 -4.16 10.47
CA LYS A 120 -19.75 -4.21 9.28
C LYS A 120 -18.39 -4.80 9.62
N LYS A 121 -17.95 -5.78 8.81
CA LYS A 121 -16.57 -6.27 8.87
C LYS A 121 -15.65 -5.28 8.17
N VAL A 122 -14.62 -4.81 8.88
CA VAL A 122 -13.67 -3.83 8.37
C VAL A 122 -12.27 -4.40 8.47
N GLU A 123 -11.52 -4.33 7.35
CA GLU A 123 -10.10 -4.66 7.36
C GLU A 123 -9.31 -3.45 7.86
N LEU A 124 -8.50 -3.68 8.90
CA LEU A 124 -7.61 -2.66 9.48
C LEU A 124 -6.20 -2.80 8.91
N PHE A 125 -5.51 -1.67 8.77
CA PHE A 125 -4.11 -1.63 8.32
C PHE A 125 -3.90 -2.40 7.01
N THR A 126 -4.75 -2.14 6.01
CA THR A 126 -4.70 -2.83 4.70
C THR A 126 -3.38 -2.62 3.98
N TRP A 127 -2.69 -1.50 4.24
CA TRP A 127 -1.36 -1.20 3.70
C TRP A 127 -0.25 -2.07 4.31
N GLU A 128 -0.54 -2.81 5.38
CA GLU A 128 0.40 -3.76 6.00
C GLU A 128 0.21 -5.20 5.48
N LYS A 129 -0.73 -5.43 4.57
CA LYS A 129 -0.97 -6.75 3.96
C LYS A 129 0.21 -7.22 3.14
N LEU A 130 0.50 -8.51 3.20
CA LEU A 130 1.52 -9.17 2.38
C LEU A 130 0.89 -9.91 1.19
N ASP A 131 -0.15 -9.35 0.60
CA ASP A 131 -0.94 -9.99 -0.46
C ASP A 131 -0.30 -9.92 -1.85
N ALA A 132 0.76 -9.13 -2.02
CA ALA A 132 1.48 -9.00 -3.29
C ALA A 132 2.82 -9.76 -3.33
N VAL A 133 3.18 -10.48 -2.27
CA VAL A 133 4.47 -11.18 -2.19
C VAL A 133 4.66 -12.18 -3.34
N LYS A 134 3.62 -12.95 -3.67
CA LYS A 134 3.69 -13.92 -4.79
C LYS A 134 3.91 -13.22 -6.13
N ASP A 135 3.23 -12.10 -6.37
CA ASP A 135 3.37 -11.34 -7.60
C ASP A 135 4.76 -10.74 -7.73
N VAL A 136 5.32 -10.21 -6.64
CA VAL A 136 6.70 -9.70 -6.60
C VAL A 136 7.70 -10.82 -6.91
N LYS A 137 7.56 -11.96 -6.26
CA LYS A 137 8.44 -13.11 -6.51
C LYS A 137 8.40 -13.54 -7.96
N LYS A 138 7.21 -13.58 -8.56
CA LYS A 138 7.04 -13.97 -9.96
C LYS A 138 7.70 -12.97 -10.91
N VAL A 139 7.46 -11.68 -10.71
CA VAL A 139 7.98 -10.61 -11.58
C VAL A 139 9.51 -10.53 -11.54
N PHE A 140 10.11 -10.70 -10.36
CA PHE A 140 11.55 -10.58 -10.17
C PHE A 140 12.30 -11.93 -10.17
N GLY A 141 11.60 -13.04 -10.42
CA GLY A 141 12.23 -14.37 -10.46
C GLY A 141 12.75 -14.85 -9.11
N LEU A 142 12.14 -14.44 -8.02
CA LEU A 142 12.51 -14.84 -6.66
C LEU A 142 11.87 -16.18 -6.29
N LYS A 143 12.55 -16.93 -5.41
CA LYS A 143 12.05 -18.23 -4.91
C LYS A 143 11.17 -18.08 -3.67
#